data_0052db813a572b3f91e9963809909110
#
_entry.id   0052db813a572b3f91e9963809909110
#
_cell.length_a   1.000
_cell.length_b   1.000
_cell.length_c   1.000
_cell.angle_alpha   90.00
_cell.angle_beta   90.00
_cell.angle_gamma   90.00
#
_symmetry.space_group_name_H-M   'P 1'
#
loop_
_entity.id
_entity.type
_entity.pdbx_description
1 polymer ?
#
loop_
_entity_poly.entity_id
_entity_poly.type
_entity_poly.pdbx_seq_one_letter_code
_entity_poly.pdbx_strand_id
1 'polypeptide(L)'
;MRKSLSRALIAGAITLSLTTPAALAQGSESAGSSGSSAQDFIAFSSGNPDVSGSSLGGLLSSMSLLGSSQAPLPGALTSSDDAYPFPTDPTIVEAEIVGKQDQGDRAPRLEKWTVASPSMQRNVDVQIMRSVDAGAPAPMLYMLDGIGGNKGSSGWINHGEGPKVFGDQNVTVVMPLGAAASLYSDWLEEDPALGRMMWETFIVEELAPLLEAEEELNFNGHRGIGGLSMGATGAVHLANANPDFFDAVIGISGCYSTLDPLGQATVSLIVKSRGGNVENMWGPVGSTTWQEHDVVSNPEGLRDMAVYLSAANGVVTEIDREEYADEPFYNLLAGTVLERGALSCTEALDDAMQDAGMNHQVVDYKGAGVHNWRNFNEQLQPGWDAVKGALY
;
A
#
# COMPACT_ATOMS: atom_id res chain seq x y z
N MET A 1 -38.45 15.57 30.61
CA MET A 1 -37.65 14.93 31.68
C MET A 1 -36.67 13.95 30.99
N ARG A 2 -35.48 14.43 30.68
CA ARG A 2 -34.41 13.62 30.06
C ARG A 2 -33.52 13.11 31.20
N LYS A 3 -33.36 11.78 31.29
CA LYS A 3 -32.38 11.18 32.21
C LYS A 3 -31.07 11.01 31.49
N SER A 4 -30.07 11.74 31.95
CA SER A 4 -28.65 11.58 31.57
C SER A 4 -28.10 10.35 32.29
N LEU A 5 -27.53 9.41 31.53
CA LEU A 5 -26.73 8.31 32.06
C LEU A 5 -25.25 8.69 31.93
N SER A 6 -24.64 8.97 33.08
CA SER A 6 -23.20 9.15 33.20
C SER A 6 -22.50 7.80 33.00
N ARG A 7 -21.63 7.69 32.01
CA ARG A 7 -20.68 6.58 31.86
C ARG A 7 -19.45 6.85 32.73
N ALA A 8 -19.22 6.02 33.72
CA ALA A 8 -17.98 6.04 34.51
C ALA A 8 -16.86 5.39 33.70
N LEU A 9 -15.80 6.18 33.45
CA LEU A 9 -14.53 5.70 32.93
C LEU A 9 -13.79 4.93 34.04
N ILE A 10 -13.59 3.64 33.85
CA ILE A 10 -12.61 2.86 34.63
C ILE A 10 -11.32 2.86 33.80
N ALA A 11 -10.40 3.72 34.20
CA ALA A 11 -9.03 3.71 33.68
C ALA A 11 -8.25 2.57 34.39
N GLY A 12 -8.13 1.43 33.71
CA GLY A 12 -7.20 0.38 34.09
C GLY A 12 -5.80 0.71 33.52
N ALA A 13 -4.90 1.25 34.35
CA ALA A 13 -3.51 1.43 33.98
C ALA A 13 -2.82 0.07 33.93
N ILE A 14 -2.55 -0.46 32.75
CA ILE A 14 -1.61 -1.57 32.56
C ILE A 14 -0.22 -0.94 32.43
N THR A 15 0.53 -0.92 33.49
CA THR A 15 1.96 -0.59 33.46
C THR A 15 2.72 -1.77 32.87
N LEU A 16 3.03 -1.68 31.57
CA LEU A 16 4.05 -2.53 30.96
C LEU A 16 5.42 -1.99 31.42
N SER A 17 6.06 -2.67 32.37
CA SER A 17 7.45 -2.40 32.74
C SER A 17 8.36 -2.87 31.59
N LEU A 18 8.79 -1.94 30.74
CA LEU A 18 9.87 -2.15 29.78
C LEU A 18 11.17 -2.30 30.59
N THR A 19 11.64 -3.54 30.73
CA THR A 19 13.01 -3.79 31.16
C THR A 19 13.96 -3.44 30.02
N THR A 20 14.92 -2.58 30.31
CA THR A 20 15.94 -2.10 29.38
C THR A 20 16.78 -3.25 28.80
N PRO A 21 17.32 -3.12 27.55
CA PRO A 21 18.03 -4.16 26.81
C PRO A 21 19.37 -4.66 27.41
N ALA A 22 19.78 -4.14 28.56
CA ALA A 22 21.06 -4.48 29.17
C ALA A 22 21.10 -5.88 29.85
N ALA A 23 19.98 -6.60 29.93
CA ALA A 23 19.89 -7.90 30.63
C ALA A 23 20.01 -9.14 29.73
N LEU A 24 20.24 -8.98 28.41
CA LEU A 24 20.30 -10.08 27.44
C LEU A 24 21.74 -10.50 27.04
N ALA A 25 22.77 -10.01 27.73
CA ALA A 25 24.17 -10.27 27.35
C ALA A 25 24.91 -11.27 28.19
N GLN A 26 24.28 -11.97 29.15
CA GLN A 26 24.96 -13.07 29.88
C GLN A 26 23.98 -14.16 30.32
N GLY A 27 24.11 -15.35 29.76
CA GLY A 27 23.43 -16.55 30.25
C GLY A 27 23.32 -17.63 29.19
N SER A 28 24.38 -18.45 29.08
CA SER A 28 24.31 -19.76 28.46
C SER A 28 23.58 -20.73 29.40
N GLU A 29 22.84 -21.67 28.76
CA GLU A 29 22.25 -22.89 29.33
C GLU A 29 20.91 -22.78 30.08
N SER A 30 19.85 -23.15 29.43
CA SER A 30 19.06 -24.38 29.62
C SER A 30 17.74 -24.29 28.82
N ALA A 31 17.49 -25.33 28.06
CA ALA A 31 16.24 -25.57 27.35
C ALA A 31 15.08 -25.75 28.35
N GLY A 32 14.05 -24.88 28.23
CA GLY A 32 12.82 -25.01 29.00
C GLY A 32 11.69 -24.28 28.26
N SER A 33 10.85 -25.04 27.60
CA SER A 33 9.52 -24.76 27.04
C SER A 33 8.95 -23.34 27.21
N SER A 34 9.01 -22.54 26.18
CA SER A 34 8.27 -21.26 26.06
C SER A 34 7.10 -21.35 25.07
N GLY A 35 6.30 -22.42 25.17
CA GLY A 35 5.13 -22.61 24.32
C GLY A 35 3.91 -21.71 24.65
N SER A 36 3.93 -21.00 25.78
CA SER A 36 2.79 -20.20 26.23
C SER A 36 2.66 -18.83 25.52
N SER A 37 3.75 -18.17 25.19
CA SER A 37 3.72 -16.79 24.67
C SER A 37 3.14 -16.66 23.26
N ALA A 38 3.34 -17.64 22.39
CA ALA A 38 2.82 -17.63 21.05
C ALA A 38 1.31 -17.95 21.00
N GLN A 39 0.86 -18.88 21.84
CA GLN A 39 -0.57 -19.21 21.98
C GLN A 39 -1.37 -18.09 22.66
N ASP A 40 -0.80 -17.42 23.66
CA ASP A 40 -1.41 -16.26 24.31
C ASP A 40 -1.52 -15.07 23.36
N PHE A 41 -0.56 -14.90 22.45
CA PHE A 41 -0.59 -13.83 21.45
C PHE A 41 -1.61 -14.14 20.32
N ILE A 42 -1.74 -15.40 19.91
CA ILE A 42 -2.78 -15.84 18.96
C ILE A 42 -4.18 -15.67 19.59
N ALA A 43 -4.35 -15.97 20.87
CA ALA A 43 -5.58 -15.72 21.61
C ALA A 43 -5.89 -14.21 21.71
N PHE A 44 -4.88 -13.36 21.89
CA PHE A 44 -5.01 -11.92 21.86
C PHE A 44 -5.42 -11.43 20.46
N SER A 45 -4.87 -12.00 19.39
CA SER A 45 -5.22 -11.66 18.00
C SER A 45 -6.64 -12.09 17.60
N SER A 46 -7.21 -13.11 18.25
CA SER A 46 -8.50 -13.71 17.86
C SER A 46 -9.71 -13.19 18.64
N GLY A 47 -9.53 -12.33 19.65
CA GLY A 47 -10.66 -12.09 20.58
C GLY A 47 -10.88 -10.68 21.11
N ASN A 48 -10.15 -9.66 20.72
CA ASN A 48 -10.36 -8.32 21.29
C ASN A 48 -10.48 -7.23 20.21
N PRO A 49 -11.69 -6.71 19.93
CA PRO A 49 -11.92 -5.64 18.97
C PRO A 49 -11.43 -4.25 19.43
N ASP A 50 -11.00 -4.09 20.69
CA ASP A 50 -10.69 -2.79 21.30
C ASP A 50 -9.18 -2.46 21.34
N VAL A 51 -8.39 -2.83 20.30
CA VAL A 51 -7.02 -2.31 20.20
C VAL A 51 -7.08 -0.90 19.59
N SER A 52 -6.91 0.12 20.40
CA SER A 52 -6.90 1.51 19.93
C SER A 52 -5.76 1.75 18.91
N GLY A 53 -5.96 2.66 17.95
CA GLY A 53 -4.96 3.01 16.95
C GLY A 53 -3.58 3.38 17.54
N SER A 54 -3.56 3.98 18.75
CA SER A 54 -2.31 4.27 19.48
C SER A 54 -1.53 3.01 19.91
N SER A 55 -2.23 1.92 20.26
CA SER A 55 -1.59 0.64 20.59
C SER A 55 -1.03 -0.06 19.35
N LEU A 56 -1.73 0.01 18.22
CA LEU A 56 -1.24 -0.49 16.93
C LEU A 56 -0.05 0.31 16.43
N GLY A 57 -0.08 1.64 16.53
CA GLY A 57 1.04 2.51 16.21
C GLY A 57 2.30 2.18 17.04
N GLY A 58 2.13 1.87 18.32
CA GLY A 58 3.20 1.41 19.19
C GLY A 58 3.80 0.07 18.76
N LEU A 59 2.98 -0.88 18.32
CA LEU A 59 3.44 -2.16 17.78
C LEU A 59 4.19 -2.00 16.47
N LEU A 60 3.67 -1.22 15.53
CA LEU A 60 4.33 -0.93 14.25
C LEU A 60 5.65 -0.18 14.45
N SER A 61 5.70 0.80 15.37
CA SER A 61 6.95 1.49 15.74
C SER A 61 7.97 0.52 16.34
N SER A 62 7.54 -0.43 17.16
CA SER A 62 8.44 -1.47 17.72
C SER A 62 8.97 -2.39 16.63
N MET A 63 8.15 -2.77 15.65
CA MET A 63 8.58 -3.55 14.48
C MET A 63 9.59 -2.78 13.62
N SER A 64 9.38 -1.47 13.41
CA SER A 64 10.32 -0.60 12.71
C SER A 64 11.68 -0.50 13.42
N LEU A 65 11.69 -0.40 14.75
CA LEU A 65 12.92 -0.40 15.56
C LEU A 65 13.65 -1.75 15.53
N LEU A 66 12.93 -2.87 15.51
CA LEU A 66 13.52 -4.20 15.37
C LEU A 66 14.17 -4.37 13.99
N GLY A 67 13.58 -3.83 12.93
CA GLY A 67 14.15 -3.81 11.59
C GLY A 67 15.46 -3.02 11.48
N SER A 68 15.63 -1.97 12.28
CA SER A 68 16.87 -1.18 12.32
C SER A 68 18.01 -1.83 13.14
N SER A 69 17.73 -2.87 13.93
CA SER A 69 18.66 -3.52 14.85
C SER A 69 19.09 -4.93 14.42
N GLN A 70 19.50 -5.14 13.17
CA GLN A 70 20.02 -6.42 12.63
C GLN A 70 19.08 -7.64 12.74
N ALA A 71 17.85 -7.51 13.24
CA ALA A 71 16.88 -8.57 13.12
C ALA A 71 16.29 -8.53 11.68
N PRO A 72 16.23 -9.67 10.97
CA PRO A 72 15.61 -9.68 9.65
C PRO A 72 14.14 -9.25 9.79
N LEU A 73 13.74 -8.29 8.98
CA LEU A 73 12.33 -7.93 8.84
C LEU A 73 11.55 -9.17 8.36
N PRO A 74 10.25 -9.30 8.71
CA PRO A 74 9.41 -10.36 8.16
C PRO A 74 9.53 -10.43 6.64
N GLY A 75 9.59 -11.62 6.07
CA GLY A 75 9.77 -11.84 4.62
C GLY A 75 8.76 -11.06 3.77
N ALA A 76 7.52 -10.87 4.27
CA ALA A 76 6.51 -10.02 3.65
C ALA A 76 6.95 -8.54 3.50
N LEU A 77 7.90 -8.08 4.31
CA LEU A 77 8.44 -6.70 4.25
C LEU A 77 9.77 -6.60 3.50
N THR A 78 10.40 -7.73 3.13
CA THR A 78 11.75 -7.75 2.52
C THR A 78 11.81 -8.29 1.10
N SER A 79 10.69 -8.55 0.46
CA SER A 79 10.60 -9.32 -0.79
C SER A 79 10.99 -8.57 -2.08
N SER A 80 11.82 -7.52 -2.03
CA SER A 80 12.38 -6.95 -3.25
C SER A 80 13.83 -7.38 -3.43
N ASP A 81 14.12 -8.09 -4.53
CA ASP A 81 15.47 -8.47 -4.95
C ASP A 81 16.19 -7.33 -5.69
N ASP A 82 15.58 -6.15 -5.79
CA ASP A 82 16.15 -5.02 -6.49
C ASP A 82 17.31 -4.39 -5.73
N ALA A 83 18.37 -4.08 -6.47
CA ALA A 83 19.48 -3.31 -5.91
C ALA A 83 19.12 -1.82 -5.92
N TYR A 84 19.05 -1.21 -4.77
CA TYR A 84 18.89 0.22 -4.57
C TYR A 84 20.21 0.85 -4.11
N PRO A 85 20.44 2.16 -4.32
CA PRO A 85 19.64 3.06 -5.16
C PRO A 85 19.79 2.73 -6.66
N PHE A 86 18.76 3.03 -7.44
CA PHE A 86 18.88 2.95 -8.90
C PHE A 86 19.81 4.07 -9.39
N PRO A 87 20.72 3.77 -10.34
CA PRO A 87 21.59 4.78 -10.92
C PRO A 87 20.77 5.83 -11.69
N THR A 88 21.19 7.09 -11.59
CA THR A 88 20.58 8.20 -12.31
C THR A 88 21.41 8.56 -13.56
N ASP A 89 20.74 9.03 -14.60
CA ASP A 89 21.31 9.60 -15.82
C ASP A 89 20.71 10.99 -16.08
N PRO A 90 21.44 12.07 -15.72
CA PRO A 90 20.95 13.43 -15.89
C PRO A 90 20.85 13.88 -17.36
N THR A 91 21.26 13.04 -18.31
CA THR A 91 21.07 13.33 -19.75
C THR A 91 19.67 13.02 -20.24
N ILE A 92 18.86 12.31 -19.44
CA ILE A 92 17.42 12.10 -19.71
C ILE A 92 16.71 13.42 -19.38
N VAL A 93 16.28 14.14 -20.41
CA VAL A 93 15.64 15.46 -20.29
C VAL A 93 14.23 15.52 -20.86
N GLU A 94 13.79 14.49 -21.55
CA GLU A 94 12.45 14.35 -22.13
C GLU A 94 11.88 12.98 -21.75
N ALA A 95 10.58 12.95 -21.47
CA ALA A 95 9.86 11.69 -21.23
C ALA A 95 9.56 11.03 -22.59
N GLU A 96 9.98 9.78 -22.75
CA GLU A 96 9.73 9.01 -23.98
C GLU A 96 9.67 7.51 -23.72
N ILE A 97 8.94 6.78 -24.57
CA ILE A 97 8.91 5.32 -24.56
C ILE A 97 10.14 4.83 -25.35
N VAL A 98 11.12 4.27 -24.64
CA VAL A 98 12.40 3.83 -25.24
C VAL A 98 12.45 2.33 -25.53
N GLY A 99 11.43 1.56 -25.09
CA GLY A 99 11.38 0.13 -25.35
C GLY A 99 10.00 -0.47 -25.09
N LYS A 100 9.66 -1.50 -25.86
CA LYS A 100 8.45 -2.32 -25.67
C LYS A 100 8.85 -3.80 -25.81
N GLN A 101 8.46 -4.63 -24.88
CA GLN A 101 8.75 -6.07 -24.84
C GLN A 101 7.46 -6.86 -24.60
N ASP A 102 7.15 -7.81 -25.48
CA ASP A 102 6.06 -8.76 -25.26
C ASP A 102 6.36 -9.66 -24.05
N GLN A 103 5.37 -9.84 -23.19
CA GLN A 103 5.35 -10.75 -22.04
C GLN A 103 4.09 -11.63 -22.04
N GLY A 104 3.56 -11.93 -23.21
CA GLY A 104 2.36 -12.75 -23.40
C GLY A 104 2.47 -14.18 -22.88
N ASP A 105 3.67 -14.67 -22.61
CA ASP A 105 3.96 -15.94 -21.94
C ASP A 105 3.63 -15.91 -20.43
N ARG A 106 3.56 -14.74 -19.81
CA ARG A 106 3.24 -14.55 -18.38
C ARG A 106 1.75 -14.28 -18.15
N ALA A 107 1.16 -13.44 -18.98
CA ALA A 107 -0.27 -13.15 -18.97
C ALA A 107 -0.73 -12.71 -20.37
N PRO A 108 -2.00 -12.94 -20.74
CA PRO A 108 -2.53 -12.52 -22.04
C PRO A 108 -2.38 -11.01 -22.25
N ARG A 109 -1.86 -10.60 -23.41
CA ARG A 109 -1.70 -9.18 -23.82
C ARG A 109 -0.83 -8.35 -22.85
N LEU A 110 0.02 -9.02 -22.07
CA LEU A 110 0.97 -8.35 -21.19
C LEU A 110 2.20 -7.94 -21.99
N GLU A 111 2.58 -6.69 -21.81
CA GLU A 111 3.79 -6.10 -22.35
C GLU A 111 4.57 -5.42 -21.24
N LYS A 112 5.88 -5.27 -21.40
CA LYS A 112 6.71 -4.44 -20.55
C LYS A 112 7.25 -3.28 -21.37
N TRP A 113 6.90 -2.07 -21.03
CA TRP A 113 7.38 -0.87 -21.66
C TRP A 113 8.42 -0.20 -20.78
N THR A 114 9.44 0.36 -21.41
CA THR A 114 10.49 1.12 -20.72
C THR A 114 10.32 2.59 -21.08
N VAL A 115 10.17 3.43 -20.07
CA VAL A 115 9.95 4.86 -20.19
C VAL A 115 11.18 5.58 -19.64
N ALA A 116 11.82 6.41 -20.44
CA ALA A 116 12.84 7.37 -19.99
C ALA A 116 12.12 8.47 -19.20
N SER A 117 12.52 8.66 -17.95
CA SER A 117 11.88 9.62 -17.02
C SER A 117 12.88 10.72 -16.63
N PRO A 118 12.64 11.96 -17.05
CA PRO A 118 13.47 13.10 -16.63
C PRO A 118 13.35 13.41 -15.13
N SER A 119 12.15 13.26 -14.54
CA SER A 119 11.96 13.47 -13.10
C SER A 119 12.74 12.45 -12.25
N MET A 120 12.73 11.18 -12.64
CA MET A 120 13.48 10.09 -12.01
C MET A 120 14.95 10.08 -12.43
N GLN A 121 15.33 10.74 -13.52
CA GLN A 121 16.63 10.67 -14.18
C GLN A 121 17.07 9.22 -14.46
N ARG A 122 16.14 8.37 -14.86
CA ARG A 122 16.39 6.97 -15.21
C ARG A 122 15.28 6.39 -16.07
N ASN A 123 15.56 5.25 -16.65
CA ASN A 123 14.51 4.44 -17.26
C ASN A 123 13.68 3.75 -16.19
N VAL A 124 12.37 3.81 -16.34
CA VAL A 124 11.38 3.13 -15.48
C VAL A 124 10.64 2.12 -16.33
N ASP A 125 10.61 0.87 -15.88
CA ASP A 125 9.82 -0.17 -16.52
C ASP A 125 8.37 -0.12 -16.02
N VAL A 126 7.43 -0.37 -16.92
CA VAL A 126 5.99 -0.41 -16.66
C VAL A 126 5.42 -1.65 -17.32
N GLN A 127 4.72 -2.50 -16.59
CA GLN A 127 3.93 -3.57 -17.21
C GLN A 127 2.57 -3.04 -17.62
N ILE A 128 2.16 -3.37 -18.84
CA ILE A 128 0.89 -2.95 -19.42
C ILE A 128 0.15 -4.19 -19.89
N MET A 129 -1.01 -4.46 -19.30
CA MET A 129 -1.93 -5.46 -19.81
C MET A 129 -2.98 -4.74 -20.64
N ARG A 130 -2.92 -4.91 -21.95
CA ARG A 130 -3.79 -4.21 -22.89
C ARG A 130 -5.24 -4.70 -22.77
N SER A 131 -6.18 -3.82 -23.12
CA SER A 131 -7.61 -4.14 -23.17
C SER A 131 -7.90 -5.38 -24.04
N VAL A 132 -9.01 -6.06 -23.75
CA VAL A 132 -9.39 -7.26 -24.52
C VAL A 132 -9.78 -6.94 -25.96
N ASP A 133 -10.36 -5.77 -26.21
CA ASP A 133 -10.77 -5.30 -27.52
C ASP A 133 -9.93 -4.08 -27.95
N ALA A 134 -8.89 -4.33 -28.74
CA ALA A 134 -8.03 -3.28 -29.25
C ALA A 134 -8.74 -2.30 -30.22
N GLY A 135 -9.93 -2.67 -30.74
CA GLY A 135 -10.73 -1.83 -31.64
C GLY A 135 -11.69 -0.91 -30.90
N ALA A 136 -11.95 -1.14 -29.61
CA ALA A 136 -12.82 -0.33 -28.79
C ALA A 136 -12.02 0.62 -27.89
N PRO A 137 -12.46 1.89 -27.68
CA PRO A 137 -11.85 2.75 -26.69
C PRO A 137 -11.91 2.13 -25.29
N ALA A 138 -10.81 2.23 -24.54
CA ALA A 138 -10.67 1.62 -23.22
C ALA A 138 -10.12 2.59 -22.18
N PRO A 139 -10.60 2.55 -20.93
CA PRO A 139 -10.00 3.31 -19.83
C PRO A 139 -8.62 2.78 -19.48
N MET A 140 -7.83 3.60 -18.76
CA MET A 140 -6.59 3.17 -18.14
C MET A 140 -6.77 3.03 -16.63
N LEU A 141 -6.34 1.89 -16.08
CA LEU A 141 -6.31 1.61 -14.64
C LEU A 141 -4.87 1.43 -14.18
N TYR A 142 -4.38 2.39 -13.40
CA TYR A 142 -3.05 2.35 -12.80
C TYR A 142 -3.09 1.51 -11.52
N MET A 143 -2.39 0.35 -11.50
CA MET A 143 -2.39 -0.57 -10.36
C MET A 143 -1.04 -0.57 -9.66
N LEU A 144 -1.02 -0.05 -8.43
CA LEU A 144 0.16 0.18 -7.64
C LEU A 144 0.46 -1.01 -6.72
N ASP A 145 1.72 -1.42 -6.68
CA ASP A 145 2.20 -2.50 -5.82
C ASP A 145 2.34 -2.05 -4.35
N GLY A 146 2.35 -3.01 -3.44
CA GLY A 146 2.70 -2.78 -2.03
C GLY A 146 4.18 -2.44 -1.82
N ILE A 147 4.60 -2.51 -0.55
CA ILE A 147 5.95 -2.12 -0.09
C ILE A 147 7.11 -2.78 -0.85
N GLY A 148 6.88 -3.96 -1.42
CA GLY A 148 7.86 -4.75 -2.16
C GLY A 148 7.88 -4.49 -3.67
N GLY A 149 7.29 -3.40 -4.16
CA GLY A 149 7.19 -3.08 -5.60
C GLY A 149 8.52 -3.28 -6.34
N ASN A 150 8.61 -4.35 -7.12
CA ASN A 150 9.85 -4.86 -7.70
C ASN A 150 9.99 -4.40 -9.15
N LYS A 151 11.23 -4.23 -9.63
CA LYS A 151 11.47 -3.76 -11.01
C LYS A 151 11.30 -4.86 -12.07
N GLY A 152 11.31 -6.11 -11.68
CA GLY A 152 11.23 -7.24 -12.60
C GLY A 152 9.81 -7.51 -13.09
N SER A 153 8.84 -7.41 -12.18
CA SER A 153 7.43 -7.63 -12.46
C SER A 153 6.54 -7.19 -11.30
N SER A 154 5.36 -6.67 -11.62
CA SER A 154 4.35 -6.33 -10.62
C SER A 154 3.87 -7.55 -9.83
N GLY A 155 3.61 -7.33 -8.55
CA GLY A 155 2.97 -8.29 -7.69
C GLY A 155 1.58 -8.71 -8.18
N TRP A 156 0.86 -7.80 -8.83
CA TRP A 156 -0.45 -8.09 -9.44
C TRP A 156 -0.40 -9.16 -10.53
N ILE A 157 0.76 -9.33 -11.18
CA ILE A 157 1.01 -10.39 -12.17
C ILE A 157 1.58 -11.64 -11.50
N ASN A 158 2.49 -11.50 -10.52
CA ASN A 158 3.21 -12.64 -9.94
C ASN A 158 2.41 -13.39 -8.86
N HIS A 159 1.64 -12.68 -8.07
CA HIS A 159 0.95 -13.18 -6.89
C HIS A 159 -0.52 -12.80 -6.89
N GLY A 160 -0.84 -11.71 -7.58
CA GLY A 160 -2.19 -11.17 -7.70
C GLY A 160 -3.00 -11.86 -8.78
N GLU A 161 -4.31 -11.73 -8.67
CA GLU A 161 -5.25 -12.20 -9.68
C GLU A 161 -5.55 -11.15 -10.76
N GLY A 162 -4.66 -10.17 -10.97
CA GLY A 162 -4.83 -9.14 -12.01
C GLY A 162 -5.21 -9.72 -13.38
N PRO A 163 -4.48 -10.71 -13.92
CA PRO A 163 -4.85 -11.33 -15.20
C PRO A 163 -6.21 -12.05 -15.20
N LYS A 164 -6.64 -12.56 -14.06
CA LYS A 164 -7.95 -13.22 -13.91
C LYS A 164 -9.08 -12.20 -13.88
N VAL A 165 -8.91 -11.07 -13.15
CA VAL A 165 -9.93 -10.04 -12.98
C VAL A 165 -10.07 -9.19 -14.25
N PHE A 166 -8.93 -8.79 -14.84
CA PHE A 166 -8.92 -7.84 -15.95
C PHE A 166 -8.78 -8.49 -17.34
N GLY A 167 -8.46 -9.80 -17.38
CA GLY A 167 -8.16 -10.50 -18.64
C GLY A 167 -9.26 -10.46 -19.68
N ASP A 168 -10.52 -10.45 -19.27
CA ASP A 168 -11.69 -10.37 -20.15
C ASP A 168 -12.37 -8.99 -20.13
N GLN A 169 -11.71 -7.97 -19.56
CA GLN A 169 -12.24 -6.61 -19.45
C GLN A 169 -11.67 -5.70 -20.54
N ASN A 170 -12.48 -4.74 -20.98
CA ASN A 170 -12.01 -3.72 -21.91
C ASN A 170 -11.35 -2.55 -21.15
N VAL A 171 -10.27 -2.85 -20.45
CA VAL A 171 -9.46 -1.90 -19.67
C VAL A 171 -7.98 -2.15 -19.93
N THR A 172 -7.20 -1.09 -20.09
CA THR A 172 -5.74 -1.16 -20.12
C THR A 172 -5.23 -0.99 -18.69
N VAL A 173 -4.59 -2.03 -18.16
CA VAL A 173 -4.02 -2.01 -16.80
C VAL A 173 -2.55 -1.64 -16.86
N VAL A 174 -2.17 -0.59 -16.14
CA VAL A 174 -0.81 -0.01 -16.09
C VAL A 174 -0.20 -0.25 -14.72
N MET A 175 0.92 -0.95 -14.67
CA MET A 175 1.59 -1.34 -13.43
C MET A 175 3.03 -0.83 -13.42
N PRO A 176 3.31 0.34 -12.83
CA PRO A 176 4.67 0.88 -12.69
C PRO A 176 5.53 -0.04 -11.81
N LEU A 177 6.80 -0.27 -12.20
CA LEU A 177 7.70 -1.21 -11.54
C LEU A 177 8.84 -0.50 -10.80
N GLY A 178 9.35 -1.10 -9.73
CA GLY A 178 10.51 -0.61 -8.98
C GLY A 178 10.19 0.53 -8.01
N ALA A 179 8.98 0.56 -7.46
CA ALA A 179 8.51 1.58 -6.54
C ALA A 179 8.59 1.17 -5.06
N ALA A 180 9.46 0.22 -4.70
CA ALA A 180 9.55 -0.26 -3.32
C ALA A 180 9.79 0.89 -2.34
N ALA A 181 9.01 0.89 -1.25
CA ALA A 181 9.05 1.87 -0.14
C ALA A 181 8.86 3.35 -0.55
N SER A 182 8.38 3.63 -1.77
CA SER A 182 8.26 5.00 -2.31
C SER A 182 7.06 5.79 -1.83
N LEU A 183 6.01 5.11 -1.34
CA LEU A 183 4.66 5.67 -1.13
C LEU A 183 4.06 6.33 -2.39
N TYR A 184 4.67 6.08 -3.55
CA TYR A 184 4.29 6.66 -4.85
C TYR A 184 4.20 8.19 -4.82
N SER A 185 5.04 8.84 -4.02
CA SER A 185 5.12 10.29 -3.89
C SER A 185 6.44 10.85 -4.43
N ASP A 186 6.48 12.16 -4.60
CA ASP A 186 7.70 12.89 -4.87
C ASP A 186 8.44 13.19 -3.57
N TRP A 187 9.72 12.79 -3.50
CA TRP A 187 10.54 13.00 -2.32
C TRP A 187 11.26 14.34 -2.42
N LEU A 188 11.37 15.04 -1.29
CA LEU A 188 12.03 16.34 -1.21
C LEU A 188 13.53 16.25 -1.54
N GLU A 189 14.16 15.13 -1.14
CA GLU A 189 15.60 14.92 -1.28
C GLU A 189 15.87 13.52 -1.84
N GLU A 190 16.96 13.38 -2.60
CA GLU A 190 17.46 12.09 -3.02
C GLU A 190 17.95 11.29 -1.80
N ASP A 191 17.45 10.07 -1.64
CA ASP A 191 17.78 9.23 -0.49
C ASP A 191 19.01 8.36 -0.77
N PRO A 192 20.00 8.31 0.14
CA PRO A 192 21.23 7.50 -0.09
C PRO A 192 20.96 6.00 -0.26
N ALA A 193 19.87 5.47 0.32
CA ALA A 193 19.53 4.05 0.23
C ALA A 193 18.55 3.74 -0.91
N LEU A 194 17.63 4.65 -1.23
CA LEU A 194 16.55 4.43 -2.18
C LEU A 194 16.71 5.22 -3.49
N GLY A 195 17.55 6.26 -3.49
CA GLY A 195 17.81 7.12 -4.65
C GLY A 195 16.72 8.16 -4.88
N ARG A 196 16.58 8.57 -6.13
CA ARG A 196 15.65 9.61 -6.55
C ARG A 196 14.24 9.03 -6.75
N MET A 197 13.29 9.58 -6.01
CA MET A 197 11.90 9.14 -5.99
C MET A 197 10.97 10.31 -6.38
N MET A 198 10.45 10.29 -7.60
CA MET A 198 9.56 11.31 -8.17
C MET A 198 8.35 10.58 -8.81
N TRP A 199 7.66 9.77 -8.00
CA TRP A 199 6.66 8.86 -8.52
C TRP A 199 5.35 9.52 -8.89
N GLU A 200 4.94 10.58 -8.19
CA GLU A 200 3.74 11.35 -8.54
C GLU A 200 3.94 12.04 -9.88
N THR A 201 5.02 12.82 -10.03
CA THR A 201 5.40 13.45 -11.31
C THR A 201 5.50 12.41 -12.41
N PHE A 202 6.17 11.28 -12.15
CA PHE A 202 6.31 10.22 -13.14
C PHE A 202 4.96 9.67 -13.62
N ILE A 203 4.05 9.34 -12.71
CA ILE A 203 2.77 8.74 -13.07
C ILE A 203 1.86 9.74 -13.79
N VAL A 204 1.72 10.95 -13.23
CA VAL A 204 0.71 11.92 -13.66
C VAL A 204 1.21 12.77 -14.84
N GLU A 205 2.46 13.24 -14.79
CA GLU A 205 2.95 14.22 -15.76
C GLU A 205 3.79 13.60 -16.89
N GLU A 206 4.41 12.43 -16.67
CA GLU A 206 5.27 11.80 -17.66
C GLU A 206 4.60 10.55 -18.30
N LEU A 207 4.25 9.55 -17.48
CA LEU A 207 3.77 8.26 -17.96
C LEU A 207 2.40 8.37 -18.62
N ALA A 208 1.42 8.97 -17.94
CA ALA A 208 0.06 9.00 -18.44
C ALA A 208 -0.06 9.72 -19.80
N PRO A 209 0.49 10.92 -20.00
CA PRO A 209 0.41 11.57 -21.31
C PRO A 209 1.07 10.76 -22.45
N LEU A 210 2.18 10.05 -22.15
CA LEU A 210 2.82 9.18 -23.13
C LEU A 210 1.93 8.00 -23.54
N LEU A 211 1.33 7.31 -22.56
CA LEU A 211 0.45 6.18 -22.84
C LEU A 211 -0.83 6.59 -23.57
N GLU A 212 -1.40 7.73 -23.20
CA GLU A 212 -2.61 8.27 -23.83
C GLU A 212 -2.42 8.70 -25.28
N ALA A 213 -1.19 9.10 -25.63
CA ALA A 213 -0.83 9.44 -27.00
C ALA A 213 -0.61 8.22 -27.91
N GLU A 214 -0.47 7.00 -27.32
CA GLU A 214 -0.27 5.77 -28.06
C GLU A 214 -1.58 5.28 -28.69
N GLU A 215 -1.72 5.45 -30.01
CA GLU A 215 -2.94 5.06 -30.76
C GLU A 215 -3.33 3.59 -30.51
N GLU A 216 -2.34 2.71 -30.30
CA GLU A 216 -2.58 1.30 -30.07
C GLU A 216 -3.25 0.96 -28.73
N LEU A 217 -3.26 1.88 -27.74
CA LEU A 217 -3.93 1.72 -26.45
C LEU A 217 -5.39 2.23 -26.50
N ASN A 218 -5.76 3.00 -27.54
CA ASN A 218 -7.12 3.48 -27.82
C ASN A 218 -7.82 4.02 -26.55
N PHE A 219 -7.17 5.00 -25.90
CA PHE A 219 -7.62 5.58 -24.63
C PHE A 219 -8.98 6.28 -24.77
N ASN A 220 -9.91 6.02 -23.84
CA ASN A 220 -11.27 6.58 -23.89
C ASN A 220 -11.44 7.93 -23.14
N GLY A 221 -10.40 8.42 -22.47
CA GLY A 221 -10.43 9.66 -21.69
C GLY A 221 -10.60 9.44 -20.17
N HIS A 222 -10.88 8.21 -19.71
CA HIS A 222 -11.14 7.91 -18.31
C HIS A 222 -9.99 7.14 -17.64
N ARG A 223 -9.65 7.54 -16.41
CA ARG A 223 -8.55 6.98 -15.62
C ARG A 223 -9.02 6.52 -14.26
N GLY A 224 -8.64 5.31 -13.91
CA GLY A 224 -8.72 4.81 -12.54
C GLY A 224 -7.32 4.60 -11.97
N ILE A 225 -7.21 4.64 -10.65
CA ILE A 225 -6.00 4.26 -9.93
C ILE A 225 -6.37 3.31 -8.80
N GLY A 226 -5.50 2.35 -8.51
CA GLY A 226 -5.73 1.44 -7.39
C GLY A 226 -4.44 0.84 -6.87
N GLY A 227 -4.52 0.17 -5.75
CA GLY A 227 -3.37 -0.50 -5.16
C GLY A 227 -3.71 -1.26 -3.90
N LEU A 228 -2.69 -1.94 -3.37
CA LEU A 228 -2.77 -2.63 -2.10
C LEU A 228 -1.71 -2.09 -1.13
N SER A 229 -1.99 -2.13 0.17
CA SER A 229 -1.01 -1.77 1.20
C SER A 229 -0.41 -0.36 0.95
N MET A 230 0.91 -0.24 0.82
CA MET A 230 1.59 1.00 0.42
C MET A 230 1.03 1.56 -0.91
N GLY A 231 0.74 0.70 -1.88
CA GLY A 231 0.16 1.11 -3.16
C GLY A 231 -1.26 1.67 -3.01
N ALA A 232 -2.05 1.16 -2.06
CA ALA A 232 -3.36 1.73 -1.75
C ALA A 232 -3.22 3.12 -1.12
N THR A 233 -2.26 3.30 -0.20
CA THR A 233 -1.94 4.61 0.37
C THR A 233 -1.58 5.61 -0.73
N GLY A 234 -0.67 5.23 -1.62
CA GLY A 234 -0.26 6.06 -2.75
C GLY A 234 -1.40 6.34 -3.74
N ALA A 235 -2.19 5.32 -4.10
CA ALA A 235 -3.32 5.47 -5.04
C ALA A 235 -4.38 6.45 -4.52
N VAL A 236 -4.77 6.32 -3.25
CA VAL A 236 -5.79 7.19 -2.63
C VAL A 236 -5.25 8.61 -2.47
N HIS A 237 -3.95 8.76 -2.11
CA HIS A 237 -3.32 10.09 -2.08
C HIS A 237 -3.31 10.75 -3.46
N LEU A 238 -2.79 10.04 -4.48
CA LEU A 238 -2.72 10.55 -5.86
C LEU A 238 -4.11 10.94 -6.40
N ALA A 239 -5.12 10.11 -6.15
CA ALA A 239 -6.50 10.40 -6.53
C ALA A 239 -7.02 11.67 -5.84
N ASN A 240 -6.82 11.79 -4.52
CA ASN A 240 -7.26 12.94 -3.75
C ASN A 240 -6.53 14.24 -4.14
N ALA A 241 -5.23 14.16 -4.46
CA ALA A 241 -4.42 15.30 -4.87
C ALA A 241 -4.73 15.76 -6.32
N ASN A 242 -5.23 14.85 -7.16
CA ASN A 242 -5.48 15.08 -8.59
C ASN A 242 -6.95 14.75 -8.98
N PRO A 243 -7.95 15.46 -8.42
CA PRO A 243 -9.38 15.12 -8.57
C PRO A 243 -9.90 15.24 -9.99
N ASP A 244 -9.33 16.12 -10.81
CA ASP A 244 -9.71 16.30 -12.21
C ASP A 244 -8.99 15.30 -13.15
N PHE A 245 -8.10 14.48 -12.60
CA PHE A 245 -7.31 13.54 -13.38
C PHE A 245 -7.81 12.09 -13.28
N PHE A 246 -8.28 11.67 -12.12
CA PHE A 246 -8.80 10.33 -11.90
C PHE A 246 -10.32 10.33 -11.71
N ASP A 247 -11.01 9.39 -12.35
CA ASP A 247 -12.46 9.16 -12.23
C ASP A 247 -12.79 8.11 -11.17
N ALA A 248 -11.80 7.31 -10.77
CA ALA A 248 -12.01 6.17 -9.86
C ALA A 248 -10.77 5.82 -9.05
N VAL A 249 -10.97 5.37 -7.80
CA VAL A 249 -9.89 4.86 -6.95
C VAL A 249 -10.27 3.55 -6.24
N ILE A 250 -9.30 2.63 -6.14
CA ILE A 250 -9.39 1.35 -5.42
C ILE A 250 -8.30 1.30 -4.35
N GLY A 251 -8.67 1.35 -3.08
CA GLY A 251 -7.74 1.22 -1.95
C GLY A 251 -7.94 -0.08 -1.18
N ILE A 252 -7.02 -1.05 -1.32
CA ILE A 252 -7.06 -2.34 -0.65
C ILE A 252 -6.05 -2.36 0.49
N SER A 253 -6.52 -2.46 1.73
CA SER A 253 -5.69 -2.59 2.93
C SER A 253 -4.60 -1.52 3.08
N GLY A 254 -4.93 -0.25 2.77
CA GLY A 254 -4.05 0.92 2.89
C GLY A 254 -4.14 1.63 4.23
N CYS A 255 -3.28 2.65 4.43
CA CYS A 255 -3.38 3.60 5.54
C CYS A 255 -3.33 5.03 4.99
N TYR A 256 -4.35 5.83 5.27
CA TYR A 256 -4.64 7.07 4.55
C TYR A 256 -4.42 8.34 5.38
N SER A 257 -4.13 8.20 6.70
CA SER A 257 -3.61 9.28 7.52
C SER A 257 -2.09 9.22 7.58
N THR A 258 -1.45 10.38 7.54
CA THR A 258 -0.01 10.55 7.77
C THR A 258 0.26 11.31 9.07
N LEU A 259 -0.76 11.89 9.68
CA LEU A 259 -0.64 12.77 10.86
C LEU A 259 -0.96 12.07 12.17
N ASP A 260 -1.79 11.03 12.17
CA ASP A 260 -2.05 10.27 13.38
C ASP A 260 -0.89 9.31 13.73
N PRO A 261 -0.82 8.80 14.98
CA PRO A 261 0.28 7.93 15.40
C PRO A 261 0.40 6.61 14.61
N LEU A 262 -0.71 6.06 14.12
CA LEU A 262 -0.73 4.84 13.32
C LEU A 262 -0.18 5.11 11.91
N GLY A 263 -0.62 6.18 11.28
CA GLY A 263 -0.16 6.61 9.97
C GLY A 263 1.33 6.95 9.98
N GLN A 264 1.80 7.74 10.96
CA GLN A 264 3.23 8.04 11.14
C GLN A 264 4.08 6.78 11.31
N ALA A 265 3.60 5.81 12.10
CA ALA A 265 4.29 4.54 12.31
C ALA A 265 4.31 3.71 11.02
N THR A 266 3.22 3.69 10.27
CA THR A 266 3.09 2.98 8.99
C THR A 266 4.05 3.55 7.94
N VAL A 267 4.05 4.86 7.72
CA VAL A 267 4.97 5.56 6.83
C VAL A 267 6.43 5.29 7.21
N SER A 268 6.75 5.39 8.51
CA SER A 268 8.09 5.12 9.03
C SER A 268 8.51 3.67 8.79
N LEU A 269 7.60 2.71 9.01
CA LEU A 269 7.87 1.28 8.76
C LEU A 269 8.17 1.04 7.28
N ILE A 270 7.36 1.59 6.38
CA ILE A 270 7.51 1.43 4.94
C ILE A 270 8.90 1.90 4.50
N VAL A 271 9.25 3.15 4.76
CA VAL A 271 10.51 3.77 4.31
C VAL A 271 11.72 3.09 4.94
N LYS A 272 11.71 2.91 6.26
CA LYS A 272 12.82 2.28 7.00
C LYS A 272 13.02 0.81 6.67
N SER A 273 11.99 0.11 6.19
CA SER A 273 12.10 -1.30 5.77
C SER A 273 13.11 -1.51 4.64
N ARG A 274 13.41 -0.46 3.89
CA ARG A 274 14.41 -0.45 2.80
C ARG A 274 15.60 0.45 3.10
N GLY A 275 15.78 0.83 4.37
CA GLY A 275 16.91 1.66 4.80
C GLY A 275 16.79 3.15 4.47
N GLY A 276 15.64 3.58 3.96
CA GLY A 276 15.37 4.98 3.62
C GLY A 276 15.16 5.87 4.85
N ASN A 277 15.29 7.18 4.65
CA ASN A 277 15.03 8.20 5.65
C ASN A 277 13.73 8.95 5.31
N VAL A 278 12.77 8.91 6.23
CA VAL A 278 11.47 9.57 6.08
C VAL A 278 11.60 11.10 5.93
N GLU A 279 12.64 11.71 6.52
CA GLU A 279 12.87 13.14 6.38
C GLU A 279 13.32 13.53 4.96
N ASN A 280 13.98 12.63 4.22
CA ASN A 280 14.29 12.85 2.81
C ASN A 280 13.03 12.80 1.94
N MET A 281 12.01 12.05 2.39
CA MET A 281 10.74 11.94 1.67
C MET A 281 9.88 13.21 1.86
N TRP A 282 9.48 13.53 3.08
CA TRP A 282 8.49 14.59 3.37
C TRP A 282 8.96 15.58 4.42
N GLY A 283 10.25 15.62 4.76
CA GLY A 283 10.78 16.46 5.83
C GLY A 283 10.38 15.97 7.23
N PRO A 284 10.53 16.82 8.24
CA PRO A 284 10.14 16.49 9.61
C PRO A 284 8.66 16.13 9.72
N VAL A 285 8.35 15.17 10.59
CA VAL A 285 6.96 14.76 10.86
C VAL A 285 6.09 15.96 11.21
N GLY A 286 4.95 16.08 10.55
CA GLY A 286 4.02 17.19 10.71
C GLY A 286 4.36 18.44 9.90
N SER A 287 5.37 18.39 9.01
CA SER A 287 5.63 19.43 8.01
C SER A 287 4.44 19.62 7.06
N THR A 288 4.48 20.66 6.25
CA THR A 288 3.46 20.91 5.23
C THR A 288 3.28 19.72 4.30
N THR A 289 4.37 19.09 3.87
CA THR A 289 4.32 17.93 2.97
C THR A 289 3.62 16.74 3.64
N TRP A 290 3.85 16.47 4.94
CA TRP A 290 3.09 15.47 5.67
C TRP A 290 1.59 15.79 5.71
N GLN A 291 1.22 17.07 5.88
CA GLN A 291 -0.17 17.51 5.89
C GLN A 291 -0.83 17.36 4.51
N GLU A 292 -0.12 17.67 3.44
CA GLU A 292 -0.59 17.53 2.06
C GLU A 292 -0.86 16.07 1.69
N HIS A 293 -0.13 15.13 2.31
CA HIS A 293 -0.31 13.69 2.10
C HIS A 293 -1.33 13.04 3.05
N ASP A 294 -1.97 13.82 3.94
CA ASP A 294 -2.96 13.30 4.90
C ASP A 294 -4.38 13.39 4.35
N VAL A 295 -4.81 12.33 3.65
CA VAL A 295 -6.13 12.29 3.02
C VAL A 295 -7.26 12.34 4.06
N VAL A 296 -7.06 11.76 5.24
CA VAL A 296 -8.06 11.76 6.32
C VAL A 296 -8.39 13.19 6.78
N SER A 297 -7.40 14.08 6.84
CA SER A 297 -7.64 15.48 7.21
C SER A 297 -8.36 16.29 6.14
N ASN A 298 -8.25 15.91 4.87
CA ASN A 298 -8.88 16.60 3.74
C ASN A 298 -9.21 15.65 2.59
N PRO A 299 -10.31 14.90 2.64
CA PRO A 299 -10.70 13.95 1.61
C PRO A 299 -11.45 14.58 0.42
N GLU A 300 -11.48 15.91 0.30
CA GLU A 300 -12.32 16.63 -0.67
C GLU A 300 -12.04 16.27 -2.12
N GLY A 301 -10.80 15.90 -2.48
CA GLY A 301 -10.46 15.46 -3.82
C GLY A 301 -11.14 14.14 -4.24
N LEU A 302 -11.64 13.35 -3.29
CA LEU A 302 -12.37 12.11 -3.57
C LEU A 302 -13.86 12.31 -3.86
N ARG A 303 -14.38 13.55 -3.79
CA ARG A 303 -15.82 13.85 -3.78
C ARG A 303 -16.57 13.41 -5.04
N ASP A 304 -16.01 13.62 -6.18
CA ASP A 304 -16.68 13.44 -7.47
C ASP A 304 -16.20 12.20 -8.24
N MET A 305 -15.41 11.32 -7.61
CA MET A 305 -14.94 10.08 -8.21
C MET A 305 -15.56 8.83 -7.58
N ALA A 306 -15.52 7.71 -8.27
CA ALA A 306 -15.90 6.43 -7.69
C ALA A 306 -14.81 5.95 -6.74
N VAL A 307 -15.17 5.66 -5.48
CA VAL A 307 -14.24 5.24 -4.43
C VAL A 307 -14.61 3.87 -3.90
N TYR A 308 -13.63 2.96 -3.92
CA TYR A 308 -13.71 1.68 -3.22
C TYR A 308 -12.57 1.57 -2.21
N LEU A 309 -12.91 1.27 -0.97
CA LEU A 309 -11.97 1.01 0.11
C LEU A 309 -12.27 -0.35 0.73
N SER A 310 -11.23 -1.09 1.09
CA SER A 310 -11.43 -2.37 1.78
C SER A 310 -10.28 -2.73 2.70
N ALA A 311 -10.60 -3.47 3.77
CA ALA A 311 -9.63 -4.11 4.66
C ALA A 311 -10.28 -5.30 5.37
N ALA A 312 -9.46 -6.31 5.72
CA ALA A 312 -9.88 -7.39 6.62
C ALA A 312 -9.55 -7.03 8.08
N ASN A 313 -9.98 -7.88 9.02
CA ASN A 313 -9.87 -7.56 10.44
C ASN A 313 -8.62 -8.13 11.15
N GLY A 314 -7.68 -8.71 10.40
CA GLY A 314 -6.46 -9.31 10.95
C GLY A 314 -6.70 -10.62 11.73
N VAL A 315 -7.88 -11.20 11.69
CA VAL A 315 -8.15 -12.52 12.32
C VAL A 315 -7.65 -13.62 11.41
N VAL A 316 -6.77 -14.45 11.97
CA VAL A 316 -6.13 -15.56 11.25
C VAL A 316 -7.16 -16.67 10.98
N THR A 317 -7.29 -17.05 9.72
CA THR A 317 -8.11 -18.19 9.28
C THR A 317 -7.32 -19.49 9.31
N GLU A 318 -8.00 -20.64 9.13
CA GLU A 318 -7.31 -21.92 8.97
C GLU A 318 -6.43 -21.95 7.70
N ILE A 319 -6.91 -21.32 6.63
CA ILE A 319 -6.16 -21.25 5.37
C ILE A 319 -4.89 -20.38 5.53
N ASP A 320 -4.97 -19.27 6.29
CA ASP A 320 -3.77 -18.48 6.60
C ASP A 320 -2.74 -19.33 7.36
N ARG A 321 -3.17 -20.19 8.29
CA ARG A 321 -2.26 -21.09 9.01
C ARG A 321 -1.61 -22.12 8.09
N GLU A 322 -2.35 -22.64 7.11
CA GLU A 322 -1.83 -23.57 6.13
C GLU A 322 -0.83 -22.87 5.19
N GLU A 323 -1.14 -21.67 4.71
CA GLU A 323 -0.27 -20.86 3.83
C GLU A 323 1.05 -20.50 4.51
N TYR A 324 1.01 -20.16 5.81
CA TYR A 324 2.19 -19.81 6.60
C TYR A 324 2.82 -20.96 7.38
N ALA A 325 2.43 -22.23 7.10
CA ALA A 325 2.90 -23.38 7.90
C ALA A 325 4.41 -23.59 7.83
N ASP A 326 5.01 -23.31 6.68
CA ASP A 326 6.45 -23.42 6.43
C ASP A 326 7.19 -22.09 6.62
N GLU A 327 6.48 -21.01 6.96
CA GLU A 327 7.04 -19.68 7.16
C GLU A 327 7.36 -19.43 8.65
N PRO A 328 8.32 -18.53 8.94
CA PRO A 328 8.54 -18.08 10.30
C PRO A 328 7.27 -17.49 10.92
N PHE A 329 6.93 -17.89 12.14
CA PHE A 329 5.71 -17.44 12.85
C PHE A 329 5.52 -15.92 12.85
N TYR A 330 6.60 -15.16 12.90
CA TYR A 330 6.53 -13.70 12.91
C TYR A 330 5.99 -13.10 11.61
N ASN A 331 6.00 -13.84 10.47
CA ASN A 331 5.39 -13.38 9.22
C ASN A 331 3.87 -13.34 9.34
N LEU A 332 3.26 -14.39 9.87
CA LEU A 332 1.82 -14.43 10.15
C LEU A 332 1.41 -13.35 11.16
N LEU A 333 2.24 -13.18 12.22
CA LEU A 333 2.02 -12.13 13.21
C LEU A 333 2.07 -10.73 12.59
N ALA A 334 3.06 -10.46 11.75
CA ALA A 334 3.17 -9.20 11.03
C ALA A 334 1.94 -8.95 10.15
N GLY A 335 1.51 -9.97 9.40
CA GLY A 335 0.29 -9.89 8.59
C GLY A 335 -0.96 -9.56 9.40
N THR A 336 -1.09 -10.13 10.59
CA THR A 336 -2.19 -9.83 11.53
C THR A 336 -2.18 -8.37 11.98
N VAL A 337 -1.01 -7.87 12.42
CA VAL A 337 -0.87 -6.49 12.94
C VAL A 337 -1.07 -5.46 11.84
N LEU A 338 -0.48 -5.70 10.66
CA LEU A 338 -0.60 -4.81 9.51
C LEU A 338 -2.06 -4.69 9.05
N GLU A 339 -2.78 -5.82 8.94
CA GLU A 339 -4.17 -5.78 8.47
C GLU A 339 -5.11 -5.11 9.46
N ARG A 340 -4.91 -5.29 10.78
CA ARG A 340 -5.65 -4.53 11.78
C ARG A 340 -5.38 -3.03 11.70
N GLY A 341 -4.13 -2.64 11.42
CA GLY A 341 -3.77 -1.26 11.16
C GLY A 341 -4.49 -0.72 9.93
N ALA A 342 -4.47 -1.47 8.84
CA ALA A 342 -5.16 -1.12 7.60
C ALA A 342 -6.68 -0.97 7.79
N LEU A 343 -7.30 -1.86 8.59
CA LEU A 343 -8.72 -1.71 8.94
C LEU A 343 -8.99 -0.39 9.66
N SER A 344 -8.21 -0.08 10.72
CA SER A 344 -8.39 1.19 11.45
C SER A 344 -8.16 2.42 10.56
N CYS A 345 -7.21 2.35 9.63
CA CYS A 345 -6.96 3.42 8.67
C CYS A 345 -8.11 3.56 7.64
N THR A 346 -8.71 2.44 7.23
CA THR A 346 -9.86 2.42 6.32
C THR A 346 -11.10 3.01 6.99
N GLU A 347 -11.36 2.63 8.26
CA GLU A 347 -12.44 3.21 9.08
C GLU A 347 -12.24 4.73 9.24
N ALA A 348 -11.02 5.18 9.53
CA ALA A 348 -10.72 6.60 9.70
C ALA A 348 -10.99 7.43 8.43
N LEU A 349 -10.67 6.90 7.24
CA LEU A 349 -10.97 7.60 5.99
C LEU A 349 -12.47 7.57 5.67
N ASP A 350 -13.15 6.44 5.87
CA ASP A 350 -14.60 6.35 5.68
C ASP A 350 -15.34 7.34 6.58
N ASP A 351 -14.99 7.41 7.87
CA ASP A 351 -15.54 8.38 8.82
C ASP A 351 -15.26 9.83 8.37
N ALA A 352 -14.04 10.14 7.93
CA ALA A 352 -13.68 11.48 7.45
C ALA A 352 -14.47 11.88 6.19
N MET A 353 -14.67 10.96 5.25
CA MET A 353 -15.51 11.19 4.08
C MET A 353 -16.97 11.43 4.47
N GLN A 354 -17.52 10.64 5.40
CA GLN A 354 -18.88 10.84 5.92
C GLN A 354 -19.03 12.18 6.65
N ASP A 355 -18.06 12.57 7.47
CA ASP A 355 -18.04 13.86 8.16
C ASP A 355 -17.96 15.05 7.19
N ALA A 356 -17.30 14.87 6.05
CA ALA A 356 -17.27 15.81 4.93
C ALA A 356 -18.55 15.77 4.05
N GLY A 357 -19.55 14.96 4.44
CA GLY A 357 -20.82 14.82 3.74
C GLY A 357 -20.76 13.98 2.46
N MET A 358 -19.72 13.16 2.30
CA MET A 358 -19.60 12.16 1.24
C MET A 358 -20.15 10.82 1.72
N ASN A 359 -20.98 10.15 0.90
CA ASN A 359 -21.59 8.85 1.21
C ASN A 359 -21.69 7.98 -0.05
N HIS A 360 -20.84 8.25 -1.05
CA HIS A 360 -20.81 7.55 -2.32
C HIS A 360 -19.75 6.46 -2.38
N GLN A 361 -18.81 6.46 -1.42
CA GLN A 361 -17.77 5.44 -1.32
C GLN A 361 -18.38 4.08 -1.00
N VAL A 362 -17.85 3.05 -1.64
CA VAL A 362 -18.12 1.65 -1.32
C VAL A 362 -17.01 1.15 -0.39
N VAL A 363 -17.36 0.79 0.84
CA VAL A 363 -16.40 0.27 1.81
C VAL A 363 -16.73 -1.17 2.13
N ASP A 364 -15.77 -2.08 1.88
CA ASP A 364 -15.91 -3.52 2.17
C ASP A 364 -15.06 -3.90 3.39
N TYR A 365 -15.70 -3.91 4.55
CA TYR A 365 -15.09 -4.43 5.78
C TYR A 365 -15.13 -5.95 5.75
N LYS A 366 -14.10 -6.55 5.19
CA LYS A 366 -13.96 -8.00 5.12
C LYS A 366 -13.94 -8.62 6.52
N GLY A 367 -14.42 -9.82 6.64
CA GLY A 367 -14.31 -10.59 7.87
C GLY A 367 -12.86 -10.98 8.19
N ALA A 368 -12.62 -12.23 8.54
CA ALA A 368 -11.28 -12.74 8.85
C ALA A 368 -10.35 -12.70 7.62
N GLY A 369 -9.09 -12.35 7.86
CA GLY A 369 -8.03 -12.26 6.87
C GLY A 369 -6.84 -11.49 7.42
N VAL A 370 -5.63 -11.78 6.95
CA VAL A 370 -4.38 -11.11 7.31
C VAL A 370 -3.80 -10.36 6.11
N HIS A 371 -2.77 -9.55 6.31
CA HIS A 371 -2.14 -8.73 5.28
C HIS A 371 -1.30 -9.59 4.32
N ASN A 372 -1.96 -10.25 3.37
CA ASN A 372 -1.34 -11.14 2.39
C ASN A 372 -2.05 -11.09 1.02
N TRP A 373 -1.41 -11.67 0.01
CA TRP A 373 -1.93 -11.67 -1.36
C TRP A 373 -3.28 -12.35 -1.51
N ARG A 374 -3.56 -13.40 -0.74
CA ARG A 374 -4.86 -14.06 -0.77
C ARG A 374 -5.97 -13.09 -0.39
N ASN A 375 -5.81 -12.38 0.73
CA ASN A 375 -6.76 -11.38 1.19
C ASN A 375 -6.95 -10.24 0.17
N PHE A 376 -5.85 -9.75 -0.43
CA PHE A 376 -5.90 -8.70 -1.45
C PHE A 376 -6.63 -9.17 -2.72
N ASN A 377 -6.39 -10.42 -3.15
CA ASN A 377 -7.04 -11.01 -4.32
C ASN A 377 -8.57 -11.13 -4.14
N GLU A 378 -9.03 -11.49 -2.94
CA GLU A 378 -10.46 -11.59 -2.64
C GLU A 378 -11.17 -10.22 -2.71
N GLN A 379 -10.43 -9.12 -2.61
CA GLN A 379 -10.94 -7.75 -2.62
C GLN A 379 -10.84 -7.08 -4.02
N LEU A 380 -10.03 -7.61 -4.92
CA LEU A 380 -9.76 -6.99 -6.22
C LEU A 380 -10.99 -6.96 -7.14
N GLN A 381 -11.69 -8.09 -7.30
CA GLN A 381 -12.88 -8.14 -8.16
C GLN A 381 -14.03 -7.26 -7.60
N PRO A 382 -14.37 -7.29 -6.29
CA PRO A 382 -15.33 -6.34 -5.74
C PRO A 382 -14.94 -4.88 -5.96
N GLY A 383 -13.66 -4.55 -5.81
CA GLY A 383 -13.14 -3.19 -6.07
C GLY A 383 -13.35 -2.75 -7.53
N TRP A 384 -12.99 -3.61 -8.47
CA TRP A 384 -13.24 -3.35 -9.89
C TRP A 384 -14.73 -3.16 -10.18
N ASP A 385 -15.58 -4.05 -9.67
CA ASP A 385 -17.03 -3.98 -9.90
C ASP A 385 -17.66 -2.70 -9.32
N ALA A 386 -17.13 -2.20 -8.22
CA ALA A 386 -17.60 -0.97 -7.59
C ALA A 386 -17.27 0.29 -8.41
N VAL A 387 -16.12 0.33 -9.07
CA VAL A 387 -15.62 1.57 -9.70
C VAL A 387 -15.73 1.59 -11.23
N LYS A 388 -15.79 0.42 -11.89
CA LYS A 388 -15.75 0.34 -13.36
C LYS A 388 -16.80 1.20 -14.06
N GLY A 389 -17.97 1.40 -13.42
CA GLY A 389 -19.05 2.21 -14.01
C GLY A 389 -18.70 3.69 -14.22
N ALA A 390 -17.68 4.21 -13.53
CA ALA A 390 -17.18 5.57 -13.71
C ALA A 390 -16.15 5.68 -14.84
N LEU A 391 -15.71 4.56 -15.41
CA LEU A 391 -14.65 4.50 -16.41
C LEU A 391 -15.17 4.30 -17.85
N TYR A 392 -16.48 4.08 -18.01
CA TYR A 392 -17.10 3.82 -19.33
C TYR A 392 -18.20 4.80 -19.70
#